data_6d7e9753f903f1c418fd4971f0bca98a
#
_entry.id   6d7e9753f903f1c418fd4971f0bca98a
#
_cell.length_a   1.000
_cell.length_b   1.000
_cell.length_c   1.000
_cell.angle_alpha   90.00
_cell.angle_beta   90.00
_cell.angle_gamma   90.00
#
_symmetry.space_group_name_H-M   'P 1'
#
loop_
_entity.id
_entity.type
_entity.pdbx_description
1 polymer ?
#
loop_
_entity_poly.entity_id
_entity_poly.type
_entity_poly.pdbx_seq_one_letter_code
_entity_poly.pdbx_strand_id
1 'polypeptide(L)'
;MGEESDAGGAGETAEESGTERPSLADQRGVESVYQPAEDSDLLARTARERVDAGDTVLDVGTGSGYVAATLADAGARAVGVDVSPLACREAADNGVPVVRGDLVEPFRTDAFDLVAFNPPYLPTSPEQEWDDWMEHALSGGDDGRRLVDPFLETVERVLAPGGEALMLVSSLTDPVAVRAYASEHGLASEQLASEKHPYEALVVLRFYRG
;
A
#
# COMPACT_ATOMS: atom_id res chain seq x y z
N MET A 1 -60.83 -25.79 32.78
CA MET A 1 -60.82 -24.50 32.12
C MET A 1 -59.54 -23.85 32.54
N GLY A 2 -58.57 -24.11 31.77
CA GLY A 2 -57.17 -23.90 31.73
C GLY A 2 -56.80 -23.09 30.54
N GLU A 3 -55.92 -22.20 30.61
CA GLU A 3 -55.16 -21.67 29.49
C GLU A 3 -53.72 -21.46 29.95
N GLU A 4 -52.87 -22.28 29.38
CA GLU A 4 -51.42 -22.12 29.39
C GLU A 4 -51.09 -21.03 28.37
N SER A 5 -50.32 -20.03 28.76
CA SER A 5 -49.64 -19.13 27.84
C SER A 5 -48.14 -19.34 27.96
N ASP A 6 -47.64 -19.96 26.91
CA ASP A 6 -46.25 -20.17 26.62
C ASP A 6 -45.63 -18.82 26.16
N ALA A 7 -44.58 -18.39 26.81
CA ALA A 7 -43.78 -17.22 26.44
C ALA A 7 -42.40 -17.70 26.00
N GLY A 8 -42.29 -17.94 24.68
CA GLY A 8 -41.00 -18.23 24.03
C GLY A 8 -40.09 -17.04 24.04
N GLY A 9 -38.94 -17.18 24.70
CA GLY A 9 -37.84 -16.24 24.64
C GLY A 9 -37.13 -16.29 23.32
N ALA A 10 -37.19 -15.22 22.54
CA ALA A 10 -36.37 -15.01 21.38
C ALA A 10 -34.96 -14.56 21.84
N GLY A 11 -34.00 -15.45 21.63
CA GLY A 11 -32.59 -15.09 21.73
C GLY A 11 -32.19 -14.33 20.46
N GLU A 12 -31.92 -13.04 20.60
CA GLU A 12 -31.24 -12.27 19.57
C GLU A 12 -29.76 -12.70 19.53
N THR A 13 -29.43 -13.45 18.51
CA THR A 13 -28.04 -13.64 18.11
C THR A 13 -27.59 -12.36 17.40
N ALA A 14 -26.71 -11.59 18.05
CA ALA A 14 -26.00 -10.50 17.41
C ALA A 14 -25.11 -11.11 16.29
N GLU A 15 -25.50 -10.90 15.04
CA GLU A 15 -24.63 -11.10 13.90
C GLU A 15 -23.54 -10.05 13.96
N GLU A 16 -22.32 -10.47 14.29
CA GLU A 16 -21.12 -9.69 14.01
C GLU A 16 -21.00 -9.56 12.49
N SER A 17 -21.38 -8.41 11.95
CA SER A 17 -21.10 -8.03 10.58
C SER A 17 -19.60 -7.73 10.46
N GLY A 18 -18.80 -8.77 10.29
CA GLY A 18 -17.44 -8.63 9.80
C GLY A 18 -17.53 -8.03 8.41
N THR A 19 -17.15 -6.76 8.26
CA THR A 19 -17.01 -6.11 6.97
C THR A 19 -15.83 -6.78 6.28
N GLU A 20 -16.09 -7.80 5.46
CA GLU A 20 -15.09 -8.37 4.56
C GLU A 20 -14.58 -7.23 3.66
N ARG A 21 -13.28 -6.97 3.69
CA ARG A 21 -12.66 -6.01 2.79
C ARG A 21 -12.76 -6.55 1.36
N PRO A 22 -13.12 -5.70 0.36
CA PRO A 22 -13.28 -6.15 -1.02
C PRO A 22 -11.96 -6.69 -1.58
N SER A 23 -12.05 -7.76 -2.37
CA SER A 23 -10.89 -8.29 -3.10
C SER A 23 -10.50 -7.36 -4.25
N LEU A 24 -9.24 -7.49 -4.74
CA LEU A 24 -8.77 -6.75 -5.92
C LEU A 24 -9.67 -6.95 -7.16
N ALA A 25 -10.29 -8.14 -7.31
CA ALA A 25 -11.19 -8.44 -8.40
C ALA A 25 -12.52 -7.66 -8.32
N ASP A 26 -12.99 -7.34 -7.12
CA ASP A 26 -14.23 -6.63 -6.89
C ASP A 26 -14.11 -5.11 -7.15
N GLN A 27 -12.89 -4.57 -7.18
CA GLN A 27 -12.61 -3.15 -7.35
C GLN A 27 -12.51 -2.70 -8.82
N ARG A 28 -12.50 -3.63 -9.78
CA ARG A 28 -12.41 -3.32 -11.21
C ARG A 28 -13.72 -2.73 -11.77
N GLY A 29 -13.58 -1.68 -12.56
CA GLY A 29 -14.70 -1.09 -13.34
C GLY A 29 -15.51 0.00 -12.64
N VAL A 30 -14.98 0.57 -11.55
CA VAL A 30 -15.56 1.74 -10.87
C VAL A 30 -14.58 2.91 -11.01
N GLU A 31 -15.05 4.10 -11.41
CA GLU A 31 -14.28 5.35 -11.31
C GLU A 31 -14.06 5.69 -9.82
N SER A 32 -13.21 4.95 -9.14
CA SER A 32 -12.96 5.09 -7.71
C SER A 32 -11.47 4.94 -7.41
N VAL A 33 -11.05 5.45 -6.28
CA VAL A 33 -9.71 5.24 -5.72
C VAL A 33 -9.60 3.79 -5.24
N TYR A 34 -8.43 3.18 -5.42
CA TYR A 34 -8.11 1.88 -4.85
C TYR A 34 -8.38 1.88 -3.35
N GLN A 35 -9.21 0.96 -2.90
CA GLN A 35 -9.52 0.82 -1.48
C GLN A 35 -8.55 -0.13 -0.80
N PRO A 36 -8.14 0.15 0.46
CA PRO A 36 -7.20 -0.70 1.19
C PRO A 36 -7.67 -2.15 1.22
N ALA A 37 -6.79 -3.06 0.84
CA ALA A 37 -7.01 -4.50 0.85
C ALA A 37 -5.93 -5.20 1.70
N GLU A 38 -5.77 -6.49 1.57
CA GLU A 38 -4.82 -7.31 2.34
C GLU A 38 -3.36 -6.87 2.14
N ASP A 39 -3.02 -6.42 0.94
CA ASP A 39 -1.71 -5.88 0.57
C ASP A 39 -1.37 -4.59 1.33
N SER A 40 -2.29 -3.61 1.32
CA SER A 40 -2.13 -2.36 2.05
C SER A 40 -2.03 -2.59 3.57
N ASP A 41 -2.78 -3.57 4.10
CA ASP A 41 -2.73 -3.94 5.51
C ASP A 41 -1.39 -4.58 5.89
N LEU A 42 -0.87 -5.50 5.06
CA LEU A 42 0.44 -6.12 5.29
C LEU A 42 1.55 -5.07 5.32
N LEU A 43 1.55 -4.13 4.36
CA LEU A 43 2.54 -3.05 4.34
C LEU A 43 2.40 -2.13 5.55
N ALA A 44 1.17 -1.66 5.85
CA ALA A 44 0.91 -0.71 6.93
C ALA A 44 1.35 -1.24 8.29
N ARG A 45 0.97 -2.49 8.65
CA ARG A 45 1.37 -3.08 9.93
C ARG A 45 2.87 -3.36 10.01
N THR A 46 3.51 -3.78 8.90
CA THR A 46 4.97 -4.00 8.87
C THR A 46 5.71 -2.66 9.04
N ALA A 47 5.25 -1.61 8.36
CA ALA A 47 5.83 -0.27 8.49
C ALA A 47 5.62 0.31 9.90
N ARG A 48 4.45 0.08 10.50
CA ARG A 48 4.14 0.55 11.87
C ARG A 48 5.10 0.01 12.93
N GLU A 49 5.62 -1.21 12.77
CA GLU A 49 6.60 -1.81 13.68
C GLU A 49 7.99 -1.17 13.60
N ARG A 50 8.21 -0.29 12.63
CA ARG A 50 9.51 0.28 12.28
C ARG A 50 9.59 1.79 12.45
N VAL A 51 8.46 2.46 12.65
CA VAL A 51 8.43 3.91 12.86
C VAL A 51 8.51 4.24 14.33
N ASP A 52 9.29 5.26 14.66
CA ASP A 52 9.31 5.91 15.95
C ASP A 52 8.47 7.20 15.95
N ALA A 53 8.03 7.61 17.13
CA ALA A 53 7.29 8.86 17.26
C ALA A 53 8.15 10.07 16.84
N GLY A 54 7.66 10.84 15.88
CA GLY A 54 8.34 12.00 15.32
C GLY A 54 9.10 11.74 14.03
N ASP A 55 9.23 10.49 13.58
CA ASP A 55 9.77 10.16 12.25
C ASP A 55 8.99 10.85 11.13
N THR A 56 9.69 11.20 10.07
CA THR A 56 9.08 11.75 8.85
C THR A 56 8.92 10.65 7.84
N VAL A 57 7.67 10.39 7.44
CA VAL A 57 7.30 9.24 6.60
C VAL A 57 6.63 9.69 5.32
N LEU A 58 6.98 9.04 4.22
CA LEU A 58 6.32 9.18 2.92
C LEU A 58 5.56 7.90 2.56
N ASP A 59 4.30 8.05 2.15
CA ASP A 59 3.48 7.00 1.56
C ASP A 59 3.34 7.28 0.06
N VAL A 60 4.01 6.49 -0.78
CA VAL A 60 4.03 6.64 -2.25
C VAL A 60 2.86 5.89 -2.86
N GLY A 61 2.15 6.52 -3.81
CA GLY A 61 0.90 5.97 -4.34
C GLY A 61 -0.14 5.84 -3.22
N THR A 62 -0.32 6.89 -2.44
CA THR A 62 -1.03 6.84 -1.15
C THR A 62 -2.50 6.43 -1.25
N GLY A 63 -3.11 6.54 -2.46
CA GLY A 63 -4.52 6.20 -2.67
C GLY A 63 -5.45 6.93 -1.72
N SER A 64 -6.18 6.18 -0.90
CA SER A 64 -7.06 6.72 0.15
C SER A 64 -6.32 7.31 1.36
N GLY A 65 -4.98 7.16 1.44
CA GLY A 65 -4.17 7.59 2.58
C GLY A 65 -4.07 6.58 3.73
N TYR A 66 -4.49 5.34 3.52
CA TYR A 66 -4.58 4.33 4.58
C TYR A 66 -3.26 4.04 5.29
N VAL A 67 -2.17 3.83 4.50
CA VAL A 67 -0.84 3.55 5.07
C VAL A 67 -0.32 4.78 5.82
N ALA A 68 -0.38 5.96 5.20
CA ALA A 68 0.03 7.21 5.83
C ALA A 68 -0.73 7.48 7.15
N ALA A 69 -2.06 7.29 7.17
CA ALA A 69 -2.89 7.45 8.39
C ALA A 69 -2.47 6.47 9.49
N THR A 70 -2.24 5.19 9.12
CA THR A 70 -1.78 4.17 10.08
C THR A 70 -0.44 4.52 10.73
N LEU A 71 0.48 5.13 9.96
CA LEU A 71 1.79 5.56 10.48
C LEU A 71 1.68 6.85 11.29
N ALA A 72 0.78 7.76 10.92
CA ALA A 72 0.47 8.95 11.72
C ALA A 72 -0.12 8.59 13.08
N ASP A 73 -0.99 7.58 13.15
CA ASP A 73 -1.54 7.05 14.40
C ASP A 73 -0.47 6.41 15.30
N ALA A 74 0.65 5.96 14.73
CA ALA A 74 1.82 5.50 15.48
C ALA A 74 2.72 6.64 15.97
N GLY A 75 2.40 7.90 15.64
CA GLY A 75 3.13 9.10 16.06
C GLY A 75 4.09 9.68 15.04
N ALA A 76 4.16 9.13 13.83
CA ALA A 76 4.97 9.67 12.74
C ALA A 76 4.34 10.92 12.10
N ARG A 77 5.17 11.72 11.45
CA ARG A 77 4.75 12.83 10.58
C ARG A 77 4.62 12.31 9.16
N ALA A 78 3.46 11.76 8.83
CA ALA A 78 3.22 11.15 7.54
C ALA A 78 2.71 12.14 6.50
N VAL A 79 3.15 11.96 5.25
CA VAL A 79 2.66 12.65 4.06
C VAL A 79 2.47 11.61 2.94
N GLY A 80 1.39 11.73 2.20
CA GLY A 80 1.13 10.92 1.01
C GLY A 80 1.58 11.62 -0.28
N VAL A 81 1.87 10.84 -1.32
CA VAL A 81 2.02 11.34 -2.69
C VAL A 81 1.26 10.43 -3.65
N ASP A 82 0.58 11.02 -4.62
CA ASP A 82 -0.13 10.28 -5.67
C ASP A 82 -0.22 11.11 -6.96
N VAL A 83 -0.22 10.45 -8.11
CA VAL A 83 -0.43 11.12 -9.41
C VAL A 83 -1.90 11.44 -9.66
N SER A 84 -2.81 10.63 -9.09
CA SER A 84 -4.24 10.75 -9.24
C SER A 84 -4.80 11.92 -8.43
N PRO A 85 -5.48 12.88 -9.06
CA PRO A 85 -6.14 13.94 -8.33
C PRO A 85 -7.31 13.45 -7.47
N LEU A 86 -7.90 12.29 -7.80
CA LEU A 86 -8.96 11.67 -7.01
C LEU A 86 -8.39 11.06 -5.73
N ALA A 87 -7.29 10.31 -5.82
CA ALA A 87 -6.57 9.77 -4.68
C ALA A 87 -6.10 10.89 -3.73
N CYS A 88 -5.48 11.95 -4.26
CA CYS A 88 -5.09 13.10 -3.45
C CYS A 88 -6.27 13.74 -2.70
N ARG A 89 -7.44 13.82 -3.34
CA ARG A 89 -8.64 14.37 -2.69
C ARG A 89 -9.13 13.45 -1.57
N GLU A 90 -9.24 12.15 -1.85
CA GLU A 90 -9.70 11.17 -0.86
C GLU A 90 -8.75 11.10 0.35
N ALA A 91 -7.43 11.04 0.12
CA ALA A 91 -6.45 11.09 1.21
C ALA A 91 -6.60 12.37 2.06
N ALA A 92 -6.79 13.53 1.42
CA ALA A 92 -6.99 14.80 2.13
C ALA A 92 -8.30 14.81 2.94
N ASP A 93 -9.39 14.26 2.39
CA ASP A 93 -10.69 14.12 3.07
C ASP A 93 -10.57 13.17 4.29
N ASN A 94 -9.68 12.18 4.21
CA ASN A 94 -9.32 11.29 5.31
C ASN A 94 -8.30 11.88 6.30
N GLY A 95 -7.93 13.16 6.13
CA GLY A 95 -7.06 13.90 7.05
C GLY A 95 -5.56 13.68 6.85
N VAL A 96 -5.15 13.05 5.75
CA VAL A 96 -3.74 12.84 5.41
C VAL A 96 -3.19 14.03 4.62
N PRO A 97 -2.09 14.67 5.07
CA PRO A 97 -1.35 15.60 4.23
C PRO A 97 -0.90 14.91 2.95
N VAL A 98 -1.18 15.48 1.78
CA VAL A 98 -0.89 14.83 0.50
C VAL A 98 -0.35 15.84 -0.52
N VAL A 99 0.58 15.38 -1.36
CA VAL A 99 1.15 16.11 -2.49
C VAL A 99 0.76 15.38 -3.77
N ARG A 100 0.31 16.12 -4.80
CA ARG A 100 0.14 15.52 -6.11
C ARG A 100 1.48 15.49 -6.84
N GLY A 101 1.96 14.31 -7.22
CA GLY A 101 3.24 14.14 -7.91
C GLY A 101 3.52 12.71 -8.30
N ASP A 102 4.60 12.50 -9.04
CA ASP A 102 5.04 11.18 -9.48
C ASP A 102 6.14 10.65 -8.55
N LEU A 103 5.92 9.46 -7.99
CA LEU A 103 6.83 8.77 -7.08
C LEU A 103 7.43 9.74 -6.02
N VAL A 104 8.76 9.83 -5.99
CA VAL A 104 9.49 10.68 -5.03
C VAL A 104 9.95 12.02 -5.62
N GLU A 105 9.59 12.34 -6.87
CA GLU A 105 10.06 13.55 -7.57
C GLU A 105 9.81 14.86 -6.79
N PRO A 106 8.63 15.08 -6.19
CA PRO A 106 8.34 16.36 -5.52
C PRO A 106 9.18 16.65 -4.28
N PHE A 107 9.90 15.66 -3.77
CA PHE A 107 10.55 15.77 -2.46
C PHE A 107 12.03 16.04 -2.56
N ARG A 108 12.54 16.76 -1.55
CA ARG A 108 13.96 17.06 -1.41
C ARG A 108 14.76 15.82 -0.99
N THR A 109 16.06 15.89 -1.22
CA THR A 109 17.03 14.90 -0.74
C THR A 109 17.01 14.79 0.80
N ASP A 110 17.26 13.59 1.32
CA ASP A 110 17.41 13.27 2.74
C ASP A 110 16.22 13.77 3.60
N ALA A 111 15.01 13.48 3.16
CA ALA A 111 13.79 14.03 3.76
C ALA A 111 13.06 13.06 4.70
N PHE A 112 13.18 11.74 4.47
CA PHE A 112 12.33 10.74 5.10
C PHE A 112 13.12 9.68 5.84
N ASP A 113 12.66 9.37 7.05
CA ASP A 113 13.17 8.28 7.87
C ASP A 113 12.63 6.94 7.37
N LEU A 114 11.38 6.94 6.86
CA LEU A 114 10.77 5.78 6.21
C LEU A 114 9.97 6.21 4.98
N VAL A 115 10.08 5.44 3.90
CA VAL A 115 9.25 5.54 2.69
C VAL A 115 8.48 4.22 2.54
N ALA A 116 7.15 4.27 2.49
CA ALA A 116 6.30 3.12 2.19
C ALA A 116 5.80 3.18 0.75
N PHE A 117 5.72 2.05 0.06
CA PHE A 117 5.19 1.96 -1.29
C PHE A 117 4.46 0.64 -1.52
N ASN A 118 3.17 0.73 -1.83
CA ASN A 118 2.38 -0.37 -2.37
C ASN A 118 2.18 -0.11 -3.87
N PRO A 119 3.09 -0.59 -4.75
CA PRO A 119 2.99 -0.32 -6.18
C PRO A 119 1.84 -1.10 -6.82
N PRO A 120 1.29 -0.63 -7.95
CA PRO A 120 0.52 -1.48 -8.85
C PRO A 120 1.44 -2.61 -9.36
N TYR A 121 1.06 -3.84 -9.08
CA TYR A 121 1.91 -5.01 -9.32
C TYR A 121 1.28 -6.08 -10.21
N LEU A 122 0.01 -5.92 -10.62
CA LEU A 122 -0.64 -6.91 -11.47
C LEU A 122 -0.05 -6.85 -12.88
N PRO A 123 0.52 -7.97 -13.39
CA PRO A 123 0.92 -8.04 -14.78
C PRO A 123 -0.29 -7.86 -15.70
N THR A 124 -0.26 -6.85 -16.54
CA THR A 124 -1.35 -6.48 -17.45
C THR A 124 -0.78 -6.25 -18.83
N SER A 125 -1.27 -6.99 -19.83
CA SER A 125 -0.81 -6.78 -21.20
C SER A 125 -1.38 -5.46 -21.75
N PRO A 126 -0.65 -4.78 -22.68
CA PRO A 126 -1.09 -3.51 -23.26
C PRO A 126 -2.48 -3.55 -23.92
N GLU A 127 -2.91 -4.74 -24.37
CA GLU A 127 -4.23 -4.95 -24.96
C GLU A 127 -5.38 -4.97 -23.95
N GLN A 128 -5.05 -5.10 -22.66
CA GLN A 128 -5.98 -5.18 -21.54
C GLN A 128 -5.93 -3.93 -20.66
N GLU A 129 -5.07 -2.98 -20.94
CA GLU A 129 -5.00 -1.70 -20.22
C GLU A 129 -6.15 -0.80 -20.66
N TRP A 130 -6.93 -0.35 -19.69
CA TRP A 130 -8.00 0.65 -19.85
C TRP A 130 -7.47 2.00 -19.38
N ASP A 131 -7.85 3.06 -20.05
CA ASP A 131 -7.38 4.43 -19.73
C ASP A 131 -8.22 5.04 -18.59
N ASP A 132 -8.18 4.39 -17.42
CA ASP A 132 -8.81 4.92 -16.20
C ASP A 132 -7.87 4.87 -14.98
N TRP A 133 -8.20 5.64 -13.94
CA TRP A 133 -7.37 5.75 -12.74
C TRP A 133 -7.28 4.46 -11.93
N MET A 134 -8.29 3.59 -11.99
CA MET A 134 -8.28 2.31 -11.30
C MET A 134 -7.30 1.34 -11.97
N GLU A 135 -7.28 1.31 -13.30
CA GLU A 135 -6.30 0.50 -14.04
C GLU A 135 -4.87 0.96 -13.75
N HIS A 136 -4.63 2.28 -13.72
CA HIS A 136 -3.33 2.84 -13.32
C HIS A 136 -2.93 2.44 -11.89
N ALA A 137 -3.89 2.28 -10.98
CA ALA A 137 -3.65 1.85 -9.60
C ALA A 137 -3.40 0.33 -9.45
N LEU A 138 -3.74 -0.48 -10.45
CA LEU A 138 -3.61 -1.95 -10.40
C LEU A 138 -2.56 -2.50 -11.38
N SER A 139 -2.44 -1.89 -12.56
CA SER A 139 -1.55 -2.38 -13.61
C SER A 139 -0.09 -2.06 -13.32
N GLY A 140 0.71 -3.09 -13.17
CA GLY A 140 2.18 -3.01 -13.12
C GLY A 140 2.86 -3.11 -14.49
N GLY A 141 2.10 -3.11 -15.60
CA GLY A 141 2.62 -3.39 -16.94
C GLY A 141 2.88 -4.88 -17.19
N ASP A 142 3.60 -5.22 -18.25
CA ASP A 142 3.78 -6.60 -18.71
C ASP A 142 4.35 -7.55 -17.66
N ASP A 143 5.26 -7.08 -16.81
CA ASP A 143 5.96 -7.86 -15.78
C ASP A 143 5.62 -7.44 -14.33
N GLY A 144 4.67 -6.53 -14.17
CA GLY A 144 4.28 -6.01 -12.86
C GLY A 144 5.27 -5.01 -12.25
N ARG A 145 6.29 -4.53 -13.00
CA ARG A 145 7.41 -3.73 -12.47
C ARG A 145 7.48 -2.31 -13.00
N ARG A 146 6.47 -1.87 -13.74
CA ARG A 146 6.44 -0.55 -14.39
C ARG A 146 6.79 0.61 -13.45
N LEU A 147 6.35 0.58 -12.19
CA LEU A 147 6.66 1.60 -11.19
C LEU A 147 7.70 1.14 -10.15
N VAL A 148 7.93 -0.17 -10.02
CA VAL A 148 8.90 -0.74 -9.09
C VAL A 148 10.33 -0.29 -9.46
N ASP A 149 10.72 -0.47 -10.71
CA ASP A 149 12.07 -0.15 -11.18
C ASP A 149 12.38 1.36 -11.06
N PRO A 150 11.55 2.29 -11.58
CA PRO A 150 11.77 3.74 -11.39
C PRO A 150 11.77 4.19 -9.91
N PHE A 151 10.98 3.53 -9.06
CA PHE A 151 11.02 3.80 -7.63
C PHE A 151 12.38 3.44 -7.03
N LEU A 152 12.91 2.24 -7.32
CA LEU A 152 14.20 1.79 -6.82
C LEU A 152 15.38 2.64 -7.32
N GLU A 153 15.29 3.21 -8.53
CA GLU A 153 16.28 4.14 -9.07
C GLU A 153 16.33 5.48 -8.32
N THR A 154 15.22 5.88 -7.71
CA THR A 154 15.06 7.26 -7.21
C THR A 154 14.89 7.37 -5.70
N VAL A 155 14.43 6.32 -5.01
CA VAL A 155 14.07 6.37 -3.59
C VAL A 155 15.25 6.67 -2.69
N GLU A 156 16.45 6.17 -3.00
CA GLU A 156 17.65 6.44 -2.19
C GLU A 156 17.88 7.94 -1.95
N ARG A 157 17.58 8.76 -2.97
CA ARG A 157 17.77 10.23 -2.90
C ARG A 157 17.00 10.87 -1.74
N VAL A 158 15.80 10.38 -1.46
CA VAL A 158 14.91 11.01 -0.46
C VAL A 158 15.04 10.41 0.93
N LEU A 159 15.73 9.26 1.08
CA LEU A 159 15.97 8.66 2.38
C LEU A 159 16.94 9.50 3.21
N ALA A 160 16.56 9.82 4.43
CA ALA A 160 17.45 10.43 5.41
C ALA A 160 18.64 9.51 5.73
N PRO A 161 19.74 10.01 6.31
CA PRO A 161 20.80 9.15 6.80
C PRO A 161 20.27 8.09 7.78
N GLY A 162 20.40 6.81 7.44
CA GLY A 162 19.83 5.70 8.19
C GLY A 162 18.37 5.38 7.87
N GLY A 163 17.74 6.15 6.99
CA GLY A 163 16.38 5.91 6.53
C GLY A 163 16.26 4.67 5.65
N GLU A 164 15.03 4.21 5.50
CA GLU A 164 14.71 2.98 4.77
C GLU A 164 13.43 3.12 3.94
N ALA A 165 13.31 2.26 2.91
CA ALA A 165 12.09 2.12 2.14
C ALA A 165 11.49 0.74 2.34
N LEU A 166 10.17 0.66 2.53
CA LEU A 166 9.41 -0.57 2.56
C LEU A 166 8.51 -0.64 1.33
N MET A 167 8.61 -1.71 0.58
CA MET A 167 7.79 -1.91 -0.60
C MET A 167 7.09 -3.27 -0.54
N LEU A 168 5.80 -3.26 -0.84
CA LEU A 168 5.08 -4.49 -1.07
C LEU A 168 5.44 -5.04 -2.46
N VAL A 169 5.67 -6.34 -2.54
CA VAL A 169 5.98 -7.05 -3.78
C VAL A 169 5.18 -8.35 -3.83
N SER A 170 4.50 -8.60 -4.93
CA SER A 170 3.85 -9.89 -5.19
C SER A 170 4.84 -10.90 -5.78
N SER A 171 4.58 -12.19 -5.53
CA SER A 171 5.29 -13.28 -6.24
C SER A 171 5.11 -13.22 -7.76
N LEU A 172 4.10 -12.48 -8.24
CA LEU A 172 3.85 -12.27 -9.67
C LEU A 172 4.87 -11.32 -10.32
N THR A 173 5.52 -10.47 -9.53
CA THR A 173 6.52 -9.49 -9.99
C THR A 173 7.97 -9.95 -9.79
N ASP A 174 8.19 -11.22 -9.43
CA ASP A 174 9.50 -11.80 -9.14
C ASP A 174 10.33 -11.02 -8.09
N PRO A 175 10.08 -11.26 -6.78
CA PRO A 175 10.83 -10.60 -5.70
C PRO A 175 12.34 -10.78 -5.77
N VAL A 176 12.83 -11.85 -6.43
CA VAL A 176 14.28 -12.08 -6.60
C VAL A 176 14.85 -11.11 -7.61
N ALA A 177 14.15 -10.92 -8.74
CA ALA A 177 14.53 -9.93 -9.76
C ALA A 177 14.47 -8.51 -9.21
N VAL A 178 13.44 -8.16 -8.42
CA VAL A 178 13.30 -6.86 -7.75
C VAL A 178 14.50 -6.57 -6.84
N ARG A 179 14.92 -7.54 -6.02
CA ARG A 179 16.08 -7.40 -5.13
C ARG A 179 17.40 -7.30 -5.89
N ALA A 180 17.54 -8.03 -7.00
CA ALA A 180 18.72 -7.93 -7.85
C ALA A 180 18.83 -6.53 -8.48
N TYR A 181 17.71 -6.01 -8.99
CA TYR A 181 17.63 -4.66 -9.55
C TYR A 181 17.98 -3.58 -8.52
N ALA A 182 17.45 -3.68 -7.31
CA ALA A 182 17.78 -2.78 -6.21
C ALA A 182 19.29 -2.78 -5.89
N SER A 183 19.92 -3.96 -5.90
CA SER A 183 21.37 -4.10 -5.65
C SER A 183 22.21 -3.43 -6.74
N GLU A 184 21.78 -3.46 -8.00
CA GLU A 184 22.44 -2.77 -9.11
C GLU A 184 22.37 -1.24 -8.96
N HIS A 185 21.38 -0.74 -8.19
CA HIS A 185 21.18 0.69 -7.90
C HIS A 185 21.66 1.10 -6.49
N GLY A 186 22.55 0.31 -5.86
CA GLY A 186 23.20 0.66 -4.60
C GLY A 186 22.38 0.41 -3.34
N LEU A 187 21.23 -0.24 -3.46
CA LEU A 187 20.35 -0.55 -2.34
C LEU A 187 20.59 -1.99 -1.84
N ALA A 188 20.86 -2.14 -0.56
CA ALA A 188 20.74 -3.42 0.12
C ALA A 188 19.26 -3.73 0.38
N SER A 189 18.91 -5.03 0.47
CA SER A 189 17.53 -5.45 0.69
C SER A 189 17.38 -6.64 1.60
N GLU A 190 16.31 -6.66 2.39
CA GLU A 190 15.90 -7.83 3.17
C GLU A 190 14.38 -8.02 3.12
N GLN A 191 13.89 -9.23 3.35
CA GLN A 191 12.47 -9.53 3.47
C GLN A 191 12.05 -9.43 4.93
N LEU A 192 11.05 -8.60 5.23
CA LEU A 192 10.53 -8.39 6.58
C LEU A 192 9.30 -9.25 6.87
N ALA A 193 8.39 -9.35 5.92
CA ALA A 193 7.12 -10.06 6.09
C ALA A 193 6.73 -10.83 4.84
N SER A 194 5.86 -11.84 5.00
CA SER A 194 5.28 -12.57 3.87
C SER A 194 3.94 -13.17 4.26
N GLU A 195 2.97 -13.07 3.35
CA GLU A 195 1.67 -13.73 3.44
C GLU A 195 1.37 -14.50 2.17
N LYS A 196 0.75 -15.69 2.33
CA LYS A 196 0.36 -16.54 1.22
C LYS A 196 -1.13 -16.39 0.97
N HIS A 197 -1.48 -16.11 -0.27
CA HIS A 197 -2.84 -16.09 -0.80
C HIS A 197 -3.03 -17.22 -1.82
N PRO A 198 -4.27 -17.54 -2.22
CA PRO A 198 -4.53 -18.67 -3.12
C PRO A 198 -3.79 -18.65 -4.45
N TYR A 199 -3.47 -17.45 -4.97
CA TYR A 199 -2.88 -17.27 -6.30
C TYR A 199 -1.54 -16.56 -6.29
N GLU A 200 -1.12 -16.00 -5.14
CA GLU A 200 0.12 -15.25 -4.99
C GLU A 200 0.66 -15.32 -3.56
N ALA A 201 1.89 -14.88 -3.40
CA ALA A 201 2.44 -14.56 -2.10
C ALA A 201 2.81 -13.07 -2.10
N LEU A 202 2.36 -12.34 -1.09
CA LEU A 202 2.74 -10.97 -0.85
C LEU A 202 3.93 -10.95 0.11
N VAL A 203 4.92 -10.11 -0.18
CA VAL A 203 6.09 -9.91 0.67
C VAL A 203 6.32 -8.42 0.87
N VAL A 204 6.77 -8.03 2.05
CA VAL A 204 7.31 -6.69 2.29
C VAL A 204 8.82 -6.77 2.27
N LEU A 205 9.41 -6.07 1.31
CA LEU A 205 10.85 -5.90 1.18
C LEU A 205 11.26 -4.55 1.76
N ARG A 206 12.34 -4.58 2.52
CA ARG A 206 13.05 -3.41 3.01
C ARG A 206 14.22 -3.11 2.09
N PHE A 207 14.42 -1.84 1.77
CA PHE A 207 15.55 -1.32 1.03
C PHE A 207 16.23 -0.19 1.82
N TYR A 208 17.57 -0.16 1.79
CA TYR A 208 18.35 0.84 2.51
C TYR A 208 19.72 1.01 1.84
N ARG A 209 20.40 2.11 2.12
CA ARG A 209 21.76 2.33 1.59
C ARG A 209 22.69 1.20 2.01
N GLY A 210 23.36 0.56 1.03
CA GLY A 210 24.29 -0.56 1.22
C GLY A 210 25.65 -0.14 1.76
#